data_0e2c7e0a62ca19d13029026129c72785
#
_entry.id   0e2c7e0a62ca19d13029026129c72785
#
_cell.length_a   1.000
_cell.length_b   1.000
_cell.length_c   1.000
_cell.angle_alpha   90.00
_cell.angle_beta   90.00
_cell.angle_gamma   90.00
#
_symmetry.space_group_name_H-M   'P 1'
#
loop_
_entity.id
_entity.type
_entity.pdbx_description
1 polymer ?
#
loop_
_entity_poly.entity_id
_entity_poly.type
_entity_poly.pdbx_seq_one_letter_code
_entity_poly.pdbx_strand_id
1 'polypeptide(L)'
;MLERLVKDFMSTPVHTVSPETTLQEALQLLSDHHISGLPVVKNDGKIIGELTEKDLMVRKSGIDVGPYLLLLDSLIYLNNPIGWDKQVHQVLGSTVKELMSNNIHRCDQNLPLSKAAKLLDDRATQRLIVIDEEDNPIGIITRGDVVRALAEEWI
;
A
#
# COMPACT_ATOMS: atom_id res chain seq x y z
N MET A 1 6.99 20.09 -26.62
CA MET A 1 6.01 19.40 -25.79
C MET A 1 6.59 19.18 -24.40
N LEU A 2 5.91 19.66 -23.40
CA LEU A 2 6.39 19.49 -22.03
C LEU A 2 6.27 18.02 -21.63
N GLU A 3 7.33 17.50 -21.04
CA GLU A 3 7.34 16.13 -20.56
C GLU A 3 6.40 15.99 -19.36
N ARG A 4 5.54 14.99 -19.41
CA ARG A 4 4.57 14.71 -18.31
C ARG A 4 5.30 13.96 -17.21
N LEU A 5 5.16 14.44 -15.99
CA LEU A 5 5.87 13.90 -14.82
C LEU A 5 4.89 13.22 -13.86
N VAL A 6 5.42 12.29 -13.08
CA VAL A 6 4.64 11.53 -12.09
C VAL A 6 3.89 12.46 -11.14
N LYS A 7 4.51 13.54 -10.66
CA LYS A 7 3.90 14.48 -9.73
C LYS A 7 2.62 15.13 -10.24
N ASP A 8 2.46 15.21 -11.56
CA ASP A 8 1.29 15.83 -12.18
C ASP A 8 0.07 14.90 -12.18
N PHE A 9 0.27 13.60 -11.95
CA PHE A 9 -0.79 12.60 -12.06
C PHE A 9 -0.94 11.69 -10.83
N MET A 10 -0.02 11.77 -9.89
CA MET A 10 -0.11 10.98 -8.65
C MET A 10 -1.31 11.36 -7.80
N SER A 11 -1.80 10.43 -7.01
CA SER A 11 -2.85 10.68 -6.02
C SER A 11 -2.24 11.23 -4.74
N THR A 12 -2.84 12.27 -4.18
CA THR A 12 -2.45 12.91 -2.92
C THR A 12 -3.70 13.25 -2.11
N PRO A 13 -3.60 13.44 -0.80
CA PRO A 13 -2.44 13.15 0.05
C PRO A 13 -2.19 11.64 0.17
N VAL A 14 -0.98 11.26 0.59
CA VAL A 14 -0.64 9.87 0.86
C VAL A 14 -0.88 9.58 2.34
N HIS A 15 -1.49 8.43 2.63
CA HIS A 15 -1.67 7.95 4.00
C HIS A 15 -0.50 7.06 4.36
N THR A 16 0.11 7.29 5.51
CA THR A 16 1.28 6.54 5.98
C THR A 16 1.03 5.98 7.37
N VAL A 17 1.82 4.98 7.73
CA VAL A 17 1.82 4.41 9.07
C VAL A 17 3.27 4.34 9.59
N SER A 18 3.40 4.18 10.89
CA SER A 18 4.71 3.93 11.51
C SER A 18 4.94 2.43 11.70
N PRO A 19 6.18 2.00 11.97
CA PRO A 19 6.47 0.59 12.26
C PRO A 19 5.72 0.07 13.49
N GLU A 20 5.40 0.94 14.43
CA GLU A 20 4.71 0.61 15.68
C GLU A 20 3.19 0.62 15.58
N THR A 21 2.65 1.09 14.45
CA THR A 21 1.20 1.05 14.20
C THR A 21 0.72 -0.40 14.27
N THR A 22 -0.40 -0.63 14.95
CA THR A 22 -0.98 -1.97 15.01
C THR A 22 -1.60 -2.35 13.66
N LEU A 23 -1.67 -3.64 13.41
CA LEU A 23 -2.31 -4.13 12.19
C LEU A 23 -3.77 -3.70 12.14
N GLN A 24 -4.46 -3.69 13.28
CA GLN A 24 -5.85 -3.23 13.37
C GLN A 24 -6.00 -1.79 12.89
N GLU A 25 -5.12 -0.90 13.33
CA GLU A 25 -5.13 0.51 12.91
C GLU A 25 -4.84 0.63 11.43
N ALA A 26 -3.87 -0.13 10.92
CA ALA A 26 -3.51 -0.13 9.51
C ALA A 26 -4.67 -0.63 8.64
N LEU A 27 -5.32 -1.71 9.04
CA LEU A 27 -6.49 -2.24 8.34
C LEU A 27 -7.63 -1.23 8.31
N GLN A 28 -7.83 -0.50 9.41
CA GLN A 28 -8.86 0.53 9.47
C GLN A 28 -8.59 1.65 8.44
N LEU A 29 -7.33 2.07 8.32
CA LEU A 29 -6.94 3.05 7.30
C LEU A 29 -7.16 2.55 5.88
N LEU A 30 -6.78 1.31 5.60
CA LEU A 30 -7.00 0.69 4.29
C LEU A 30 -8.48 0.67 3.94
N SER A 31 -9.31 0.31 4.91
CA SER A 31 -10.76 0.23 4.72
C SER A 31 -11.39 1.60 4.55
N ASP A 32 -11.06 2.54 5.42
CA ASP A 32 -11.67 3.88 5.42
C ASP A 32 -11.36 4.66 4.14
N HIS A 33 -10.17 4.49 3.60
CA HIS A 33 -9.72 5.22 2.42
C HIS A 33 -9.79 4.41 1.13
N HIS A 34 -10.29 3.18 1.19
CA HIS A 34 -10.39 2.27 0.03
C HIS A 34 -9.07 2.13 -0.72
N ILE A 35 -7.99 1.95 0.04
CA ILE A 35 -6.64 1.78 -0.51
C ILE A 35 -6.13 0.38 -0.20
N SER A 36 -5.18 -0.09 -1.01
CA SER A 36 -4.67 -1.47 -0.93
C SER A 36 -3.26 -1.56 -0.38
N GLY A 37 -2.68 -0.47 0.05
CA GLY A 37 -1.36 -0.46 0.65
C GLY A 37 -1.03 0.86 1.30
N LEU A 38 -0.05 0.82 2.21
CA LEU A 38 0.38 1.96 3.01
C LEU A 38 1.90 2.04 3.02
N PRO A 39 2.48 3.19 2.72
CA PRO A 39 3.89 3.44 3.02
C PRO A 39 4.12 3.43 4.53
N VAL A 40 5.23 2.84 4.94
CA VAL A 40 5.67 2.83 6.34
C VAL A 40 6.83 3.80 6.49
N VAL A 41 6.71 4.73 7.41
CA VAL A 41 7.69 5.80 7.61
C VAL A 41 8.23 5.82 9.03
N LYS A 42 9.46 6.30 9.16
CA LYS A 42 10.07 6.58 10.46
C LYS A 42 9.56 7.90 11.01
N ASN A 43 9.98 8.23 12.23
CA ASN A 43 9.64 9.49 12.90
C ASN A 43 10.08 10.74 12.10
N ASP A 44 11.15 10.61 11.30
CA ASP A 44 11.62 11.69 10.42
C ASP A 44 10.85 11.80 9.10
N GLY A 45 9.86 10.93 8.90
CA GLY A 45 9.04 10.92 7.69
C GLY A 45 9.60 10.11 6.54
N LYS A 46 10.79 9.56 6.66
CA LYS A 46 11.42 8.76 5.59
C LYS A 46 10.81 7.39 5.47
N ILE A 47 10.58 6.97 4.24
CA ILE A 47 10.01 5.66 3.96
C ILE A 47 11.00 4.53 4.29
N ILE A 48 10.52 3.51 4.96
CA ILE A 48 11.32 2.34 5.34
C ILE A 48 10.71 1.02 4.90
N GLY A 49 9.47 1.04 4.44
CA GLY A 49 8.78 -0.17 4.01
C GLY A 49 7.42 0.16 3.43
N GLU A 50 6.70 -0.88 3.06
CA GLU A 50 5.30 -0.77 2.67
C GLU A 50 4.51 -1.95 3.20
N LEU A 51 3.26 -1.72 3.51
CA LEU A 51 2.30 -2.75 3.90
C LEU A 51 1.25 -2.83 2.81
N THR A 52 1.11 -4.01 2.20
CA THR A 52 0.15 -4.22 1.11
C THR A 52 -0.76 -5.40 1.42
N GLU A 53 -1.83 -5.53 0.66
CA GLU A 53 -2.70 -6.71 0.72
C GLU A 53 -1.90 -8.00 0.57
N LYS A 54 -0.88 -7.97 -0.28
CA LYS A 54 -0.04 -9.12 -0.54
C LYS A 54 0.72 -9.57 0.71
N ASP A 55 1.20 -8.63 1.50
CA ASP A 55 1.88 -8.95 2.76
C ASP A 55 0.94 -9.64 3.73
N LEU A 56 -0.31 -9.23 3.75
CA LEU A 56 -1.34 -9.84 4.59
C LEU A 56 -1.71 -11.23 4.13
N MET A 57 -1.75 -11.45 2.82
CA MET A 57 -2.08 -12.75 2.23
C MET A 57 -0.97 -13.78 2.39
N VAL A 58 0.27 -13.35 2.32
CA VAL A 58 1.43 -14.23 2.39
C VAL A 58 1.79 -14.58 3.82
N ARG A 59 1.29 -13.84 4.77
CA ARG A 59 1.58 -14.07 6.17
C ARG A 59 0.92 -15.34 6.65
N LYS A 60 1.69 -16.42 6.63
CA LYS A 60 1.16 -17.78 6.85
C LYS A 60 1.58 -18.41 8.14
N SER A 61 2.34 -17.74 8.96
CA SER A 61 3.01 -18.35 10.10
C SER A 61 2.02 -18.98 11.08
N GLY A 62 1.71 -20.21 10.85
CA GLY A 62 0.91 -21.02 11.75
C GLY A 62 -0.56 -20.66 11.86
N ILE A 63 -1.04 -19.73 11.04
CA ILE A 63 -2.43 -19.29 11.06
C ILE A 63 -2.99 -19.44 9.66
N ASP A 64 -4.18 -20.01 9.58
CA ASP A 64 -4.90 -20.08 8.32
C ASP A 64 -5.24 -18.66 7.87
N VAL A 65 -4.70 -18.25 6.73
CA VAL A 65 -4.85 -16.88 6.25
C VAL A 65 -6.17 -16.58 5.58
N GLY A 66 -6.99 -17.57 5.31
CA GLY A 66 -8.29 -17.37 4.71
C GLY A 66 -9.12 -16.29 5.40
N PRO A 67 -9.18 -16.26 6.72
CA PRO A 67 -9.89 -15.22 7.45
C PRO A 67 -9.39 -13.80 7.22
N TYR A 68 -8.10 -13.61 6.96
CA TYR A 68 -7.54 -12.26 6.77
C TYR A 68 -8.01 -11.60 5.48
N LEU A 69 -8.22 -12.37 4.45
CA LEU A 69 -8.78 -11.88 3.20
C LEU A 69 -10.16 -11.30 3.43
N LEU A 70 -10.93 -11.97 4.28
CA LEU A 70 -12.25 -11.51 4.64
C LEU A 70 -12.21 -10.21 5.44
N LEU A 71 -11.17 -10.01 6.25
CA LEU A 71 -11.00 -8.77 6.99
C LEU A 71 -10.83 -7.57 6.09
N LEU A 72 -10.02 -7.69 5.05
CA LEU A 72 -9.82 -6.62 4.09
C LEU A 72 -11.10 -6.26 3.34
N ASP A 73 -11.94 -7.26 3.08
CA ASP A 73 -13.22 -7.06 2.43
C ASP A 73 -14.33 -6.66 3.41
N SER A 74 -14.01 -6.48 4.65
CA SER A 74 -14.97 -6.20 5.73
C SER A 74 -16.00 -7.30 5.93
N LEU A 75 -15.81 -8.42 5.32
CA LEU A 75 -16.74 -9.51 5.40
C LEU A 75 -16.38 -10.45 6.50
N ILE A 76 -16.31 -9.93 7.56
CA ILE A 76 -15.80 -10.57 8.67
C ILE A 76 -16.68 -11.68 9.10
N TYR A 77 -16.27 -12.87 8.97
CA TYR A 77 -16.67 -13.92 9.83
C TYR A 77 -18.03 -14.35 9.83
N LEU A 78 -18.29 -15.01 8.86
CA LEU A 78 -19.50 -15.75 8.76
C LEU A 78 -19.49 -16.98 9.61
N ASN A 79 -18.35 -17.54 9.88
CA ASN A 79 -18.20 -18.70 10.73
C ASN A 79 -17.04 -18.48 11.68
N ASN A 80 -17.32 -18.50 12.91
CA ASN A 80 -16.36 -18.22 13.97
C ASN A 80 -15.92 -19.54 14.62
N PRO A 81 -14.91 -20.22 14.07
CA PRO A 81 -14.43 -21.46 14.67
C PRO A 81 -13.89 -21.20 16.09
N ILE A 82 -14.01 -22.18 16.92
CA ILE A 82 -13.50 -22.11 18.28
C ILE A 82 -11.99 -21.78 18.26
N GLY A 83 -11.61 -20.73 18.95
CA GLY A 83 -10.22 -20.27 19.02
C GLY A 83 -9.82 -19.28 17.94
N TRP A 84 -10.67 -19.04 16.96
CA TRP A 84 -10.35 -18.15 15.88
C TRP A 84 -10.30 -16.69 16.31
N ASP A 85 -11.21 -16.24 17.11
CA ASP A 85 -11.19 -14.90 17.69
C ASP A 85 -9.87 -14.59 18.37
N LYS A 86 -9.35 -15.54 19.12
CA LYS A 86 -8.07 -15.38 19.79
C LYS A 86 -6.93 -15.20 18.82
N GLN A 87 -6.90 -15.99 17.75
CA GLN A 87 -5.89 -15.88 16.71
C GLN A 87 -5.97 -14.55 15.99
N VAL A 88 -7.18 -14.12 15.64
CA VAL A 88 -7.41 -12.84 14.99
C VAL A 88 -6.96 -11.68 15.88
N HIS A 89 -7.33 -11.69 17.15
CA HIS A 89 -6.89 -10.67 18.09
C HIS A 89 -5.39 -10.63 18.23
N GLN A 90 -4.73 -11.77 18.22
CA GLN A 90 -3.28 -11.85 18.25
C GLN A 90 -2.65 -11.18 17.03
N VAL A 91 -3.18 -11.46 15.85
CA VAL A 91 -2.68 -10.87 14.61
C VAL A 91 -2.98 -9.38 14.51
N LEU A 92 -4.20 -8.98 14.89
CA LEU A 92 -4.57 -7.57 14.89
C LEU A 92 -3.75 -6.75 15.86
N GLY A 93 -3.25 -7.38 16.93
CA GLY A 93 -2.33 -6.74 17.88
C GLY A 93 -0.88 -6.69 17.41
N SER A 94 -0.54 -7.38 16.30
CA SER A 94 0.81 -7.28 15.73
C SER A 94 1.06 -5.88 15.22
N THR A 95 2.33 -5.52 15.11
CA THR A 95 2.71 -4.23 14.55
C THR A 95 2.99 -4.34 13.05
N VAL A 96 2.88 -3.22 12.37
CA VAL A 96 3.19 -3.10 10.94
C VAL A 96 4.62 -3.56 10.66
N LYS A 97 5.56 -3.27 11.56
CA LYS A 97 6.95 -3.69 11.47
C LYS A 97 7.12 -5.19 11.24
N GLU A 98 6.28 -6.01 11.86
CA GLU A 98 6.34 -7.46 11.76
C GLU A 98 5.86 -7.98 10.39
N LEU A 99 5.06 -7.19 9.69
CA LEU A 99 4.36 -7.58 8.48
C LEU A 99 4.85 -6.86 7.22
N MET A 100 5.39 -5.67 7.36
CA MET A 100 5.77 -4.84 6.22
C MET A 100 6.85 -5.50 5.36
N SER A 101 6.84 -5.15 4.09
CA SER A 101 7.91 -5.51 3.17
C SER A 101 8.95 -4.39 3.12
N ASN A 102 10.23 -4.76 3.09
CA ASN A 102 11.33 -3.82 2.89
C ASN A 102 11.58 -3.56 1.40
N ASN A 103 10.96 -4.34 0.53
CA ASN A 103 11.09 -4.18 -0.91
C ASN A 103 10.06 -3.14 -1.39
N ILE A 104 10.49 -1.89 -1.38
CA ILE A 104 9.62 -0.75 -1.66
C ILE A 104 9.63 -0.44 -3.15
N HIS A 105 8.44 -0.41 -3.76
CA HIS A 105 8.26 0.03 -5.13
C HIS A 105 8.04 1.55 -5.11
N ARG A 106 9.10 2.29 -5.37
CA ARG A 106 9.08 3.76 -5.27
C ARG A 106 9.66 4.43 -6.51
N CYS A 107 9.30 5.68 -6.71
CA CYS A 107 9.87 6.50 -7.78
C CYS A 107 9.97 7.96 -7.34
N ASP A 108 10.81 8.69 -8.04
CA ASP A 108 10.95 10.12 -7.83
C ASP A 108 9.76 10.87 -8.42
N GLN A 109 9.37 11.98 -7.79
CA GLN A 109 8.25 12.81 -8.24
C GLN A 109 8.46 13.41 -9.64
N ASN A 110 9.71 13.60 -10.02
CA ASN A 110 10.07 14.16 -11.32
C ASN A 110 10.35 13.08 -12.39
N LEU A 111 10.06 11.82 -12.06
CA LEU A 111 10.18 10.74 -13.04
C LEU A 111 9.20 10.99 -14.20
N PRO A 112 9.66 10.85 -15.46
CA PRO A 112 8.74 10.91 -16.60
C PRO A 112 7.65 9.85 -16.50
N LEU A 113 6.43 10.22 -16.80
CA LEU A 113 5.27 9.33 -16.73
C LEU A 113 5.46 8.06 -17.57
N SER A 114 6.12 8.18 -18.73
CA SER A 114 6.44 7.04 -19.58
C SER A 114 7.32 6.00 -18.91
N LYS A 115 8.25 6.45 -18.07
CA LYS A 115 9.11 5.55 -17.29
C LYS A 115 8.35 4.89 -16.15
N ALA A 116 7.49 5.65 -15.49
CA ALA A 116 6.61 5.08 -14.45
C ALA A 116 5.69 4.01 -15.05
N ALA A 117 5.15 4.26 -16.23
CA ALA A 117 4.31 3.29 -16.93
C ALA A 117 5.05 1.96 -17.18
N LYS A 118 6.31 2.02 -17.55
CA LYS A 118 7.14 0.82 -17.73
C LYS A 118 7.34 0.06 -16.44
N LEU A 119 7.56 0.76 -15.34
CA LEU A 119 7.70 0.13 -14.03
C LEU A 119 6.39 -0.53 -13.59
N LEU A 120 5.26 0.10 -13.90
CA LEU A 120 3.93 -0.42 -13.57
C LEU A 120 3.46 -1.52 -14.53
N ASP A 121 4.15 -1.74 -15.62
CA ASP A 121 3.88 -2.85 -16.53
C ASP A 121 4.27 -4.19 -15.90
N ASP A 122 5.19 -4.20 -14.98
CA ASP A 122 5.51 -5.38 -14.19
C ASP A 122 4.31 -5.76 -13.32
N ARG A 123 3.83 -6.99 -13.49
CA ARG A 123 2.67 -7.51 -12.76
C ARG A 123 2.86 -7.53 -11.26
N ALA A 124 4.10 -7.61 -10.79
CA ALA A 124 4.42 -7.58 -9.37
C ALA A 124 4.31 -6.17 -8.79
N THR A 125 4.32 -5.14 -9.64
CA THR A 125 4.27 -3.75 -9.23
C THR A 125 2.88 -3.19 -9.45
N GLN A 126 2.07 -3.15 -8.41
CA GLN A 126 0.70 -2.64 -8.50
C GLN A 126 0.64 -1.13 -8.38
N ARG A 127 1.58 -0.55 -7.68
CA ARG A 127 1.67 0.88 -7.42
C ARG A 127 3.11 1.28 -7.18
N LEU A 128 3.38 2.56 -7.39
CA LEU A 128 4.65 3.16 -7.02
C LEU A 128 4.39 4.22 -5.96
N ILE A 129 5.16 4.17 -4.89
CA ILE A 129 5.14 5.21 -3.88
C ILE A 129 6.03 6.34 -4.40
N VAL A 130 5.47 7.53 -4.52
CA VAL A 130 6.19 8.70 -5.01
C VAL A 130 6.87 9.39 -3.85
N ILE A 131 8.16 9.60 -3.97
CA ILE A 131 8.98 10.21 -2.92
C ILE A 131 9.56 11.55 -3.38
N ASP A 132 9.85 12.40 -2.41
CA ASP A 132 10.58 13.64 -2.63
C ASP A 132 12.10 13.41 -2.51
N GLU A 133 12.86 14.49 -2.53
CA GLU A 133 14.34 14.42 -2.46
C GLU A 133 14.86 13.92 -1.11
N GLU A 134 14.03 13.94 -0.08
CA GLU A 134 14.37 13.50 1.27
C GLU A 134 13.83 12.11 1.62
N ASP A 135 13.38 11.35 0.61
CA ASP A 135 12.78 10.03 0.77
C ASP A 135 11.44 10.04 1.54
N ASN A 136 10.75 11.17 1.57
CA ASN A 136 9.41 11.24 2.15
C ASN A 136 8.37 10.84 1.12
N PRO A 137 7.44 9.96 1.46
CA PRO A 137 6.34 9.65 0.54
C PRO A 137 5.39 10.84 0.42
N ILE A 138 5.12 11.25 -0.81
CA ILE A 138 4.30 12.42 -1.12
C ILE A 138 3.08 12.09 -1.97
N GLY A 139 3.02 10.89 -2.53
CA GLY A 139 1.90 10.46 -3.36
C GLY A 139 2.01 9.01 -3.75
N ILE A 140 1.02 8.55 -4.47
CA ILE A 140 0.95 7.18 -5.01
C ILE A 140 0.55 7.28 -6.48
N ILE A 141 1.21 6.51 -7.34
CA ILE A 141 0.80 6.40 -8.73
C ILE A 141 0.54 4.93 -9.09
N THR A 142 -0.56 4.71 -9.81
CA THR A 142 -1.02 3.38 -10.21
C THR A 142 -1.23 3.32 -11.71
N ARG A 143 -1.49 2.12 -12.24
CA ARG A 143 -1.85 1.95 -13.65
C ARG A 143 -3.07 2.79 -14.02
N GLY A 144 -4.05 2.88 -13.11
CA GLY A 144 -5.23 3.70 -13.32
C GLY A 144 -4.91 5.17 -13.55
N ASP A 145 -3.94 5.70 -12.80
CA ASP A 145 -3.49 7.08 -12.98
C ASP A 145 -2.86 7.30 -14.36
N VAL A 146 -2.06 6.34 -14.81
CA VAL A 146 -1.46 6.39 -16.14
C VAL A 146 -2.53 6.33 -17.23
N VAL A 147 -3.51 5.46 -17.08
CA VAL A 147 -4.62 5.34 -18.03
C VAL A 147 -5.40 6.65 -18.11
N ARG A 148 -5.70 7.26 -16.97
CA ARG A 148 -6.38 8.55 -16.94
C ARG A 148 -5.57 9.65 -17.63
N ALA A 149 -4.26 9.66 -17.37
CA ALA A 149 -3.35 10.60 -18.01
C ALA A 149 -3.35 10.46 -19.55
N LEU A 150 -3.37 9.24 -20.04
CA LEU A 150 -3.47 8.96 -21.47
C LEU A 150 -4.82 9.41 -22.03
N ALA A 151 -5.89 9.18 -21.30
CA ALA A 151 -7.23 9.59 -21.73
C ALA A 151 -7.33 11.12 -21.87
N GLU A 152 -6.73 11.86 -20.96
CA GLU A 152 -6.69 13.33 -21.03
C GLU A 152 -5.99 13.86 -22.26
N GLU A 153 -5.03 13.13 -22.79
CA GLU A 153 -4.27 13.52 -23.99
C GLU A 153 -5.14 13.48 -25.26
N TRP A 154 -6.20 12.68 -25.26
CA TRP A 154 -7.03 12.46 -26.43
C TRP A 154 -8.38 13.20 -26.39
N ILE A 155 -8.62 13.93 -25.32
CA ILE A 155 -9.79 14.80 -25.20
C ILE A 155 -9.41 16.23 -25.56
#